data_966e57b8b49d4d5cb53ce81b3b099e20
#
_entry.id   966e57b8b49d4d5cb53ce81b3b099e20
#
_cell.length_a   1.000
_cell.length_b   1.000
_cell.length_c   1.000
_cell.angle_alpha   90.00
_cell.angle_beta   90.00
_cell.angle_gamma   90.00
#
_symmetry.space_group_name_H-M   'P 1'
#
loop_
_entity.id
_entity.type
_entity.pdbx_description
1 polymer ?
#
loop_
_entity_poly.entity_id
_entity_poly.type
_entity_poly.pdbx_seq_one_letter_code
_entity_poly.pdbx_strand_id
1 'polypeptide(L)'
;MLHELVDLLKLGPTSANCSPARFLFVKSREAKEKLKPHLSEGNRDKTMKAPVCTIVGYDLDFYQYLPKLFPHTDAKSWFEGKPKKIEETAFGNGTLQGPYLILAARALGLDTGPMSGFDNAGVAAISSPEPTSNLTSCVISAMATARSCSRACPASTSTRWRRSSKKLP
;
A
#
# COMPACT_ATOMS: atom_id res chain seq x y z
N MET A 1 16.99 4.80 -6.22
CA MET A 1 15.57 5.23 -6.32
C MET A 1 14.60 4.29 -5.65
N LEU A 2 14.38 2.98 -6.02
CA LEU A 2 13.43 2.13 -5.29
C LEU A 2 13.85 1.84 -3.85
N HIS A 3 15.14 1.63 -3.58
CA HIS A 3 15.67 1.50 -2.21
C HIS A 3 15.43 2.77 -1.40
N GLU A 4 15.70 3.92 -1.96
CA GLU A 4 15.49 5.23 -1.35
C GLU A 4 13.98 5.47 -1.06
N LEU A 5 13.11 5.07 -1.98
CA LEU A 5 11.66 5.10 -1.77
C LEU A 5 11.26 4.25 -0.55
N VAL A 6 11.79 3.04 -0.44
CA VAL A 6 11.54 2.15 0.70
C VAL A 6 12.13 2.74 1.99
N ASP A 7 13.31 3.35 1.93
CA ASP A 7 13.94 4.01 3.06
C ASP A 7 13.14 5.19 3.61
N LEU A 8 12.45 5.92 2.74
CA LEU A 8 11.53 6.99 3.15
C LEU A 8 10.21 6.45 3.68
N LEU A 9 9.55 5.53 2.95
CA LEU A 9 8.24 5.04 3.35
C LEU A 9 8.25 4.29 4.69
N LYS A 10 9.34 3.57 5.00
CA LYS A 10 9.48 2.83 6.26
C LYS A 10 9.55 3.72 7.51
N LEU A 11 9.78 5.03 7.34
CA LEU A 11 9.77 6.00 8.45
C LEU A 11 8.36 6.37 8.89
N GLY A 12 7.35 6.04 8.09
CA GLY A 12 5.95 6.28 8.43
C GLY A 12 5.49 5.40 9.61
N PRO A 13 4.94 5.99 10.68
CA PRO A 13 4.56 5.24 11.89
C PRO A 13 3.33 4.35 11.66
N THR A 14 3.28 3.23 12.39
CA THR A 14 2.12 2.35 12.50
C THR A 14 1.83 2.03 13.96
N SER A 15 0.63 1.54 14.27
CA SER A 15 0.26 1.12 15.63
C SER A 15 1.24 0.08 16.15
N ALA A 16 1.84 0.31 17.32
CA ALA A 16 2.88 -0.56 17.91
C ALA A 16 4.00 -0.93 16.92
N ASN A 17 4.30 -0.05 15.96
CA ASN A 17 5.28 -0.27 14.89
C ASN A 17 5.06 -1.60 14.12
N CYS A 18 3.81 -2.04 13.99
CA CYS A 18 3.49 -3.38 13.49
C CYS A 18 3.77 -3.59 12.00
N SER A 19 3.85 -2.51 11.21
CA SER A 19 4.28 -2.49 9.80
C SER A 19 3.79 -3.68 8.96
N PRO A 20 2.48 -3.91 8.83
CA PRO A 20 1.94 -5.10 8.16
C PRO A 20 2.04 -5.02 6.64
N ALA A 21 2.23 -3.85 6.03
CA ALA A 21 2.25 -3.74 4.58
C ALA A 21 3.39 -4.54 3.95
N ARG A 22 3.10 -5.11 2.78
CA ARG A 22 4.06 -5.77 1.90
C ARG A 22 3.98 -5.09 0.54
N PHE A 23 5.13 -4.72 0.00
CA PHE A 23 5.25 -3.98 -1.26
C PHE A 23 5.96 -4.84 -2.29
N LEU A 24 5.26 -5.18 -3.38
CA LEU A 24 5.83 -5.90 -4.51
C LEU A 24 5.97 -4.95 -5.70
N PHE A 25 7.21 -4.69 -6.12
CA PHE A 25 7.52 -3.81 -7.24
C PHE A 25 7.63 -4.61 -8.54
N VAL A 26 6.65 -4.48 -9.41
CA VAL A 26 6.54 -5.16 -10.70
C VAL A 26 7.14 -4.27 -11.78
N LYS A 27 8.33 -4.64 -12.30
CA LYS A 27 9.10 -3.86 -13.28
C LYS A 27 9.10 -4.50 -14.66
N SER A 28 9.27 -5.83 -14.73
CA SER A 28 9.43 -6.48 -16.02
C SER A 28 8.12 -6.52 -16.79
N ARG A 29 8.23 -6.53 -18.12
CA ARG A 29 7.06 -6.61 -19.00
C ARG A 29 6.32 -7.93 -18.81
N GLU A 30 7.06 -9.04 -18.65
CA GLU A 30 6.50 -10.37 -18.44
C GLU A 30 5.66 -10.43 -17.16
N ALA A 31 6.15 -9.84 -16.06
CA ALA A 31 5.42 -9.79 -14.81
C ALA A 31 4.15 -8.93 -14.92
N LYS A 32 4.20 -7.82 -15.66
CA LYS A 32 3.02 -6.98 -15.93
C LYS A 32 2.01 -7.68 -16.84
N GLU A 33 2.46 -8.46 -17.83
CA GLU A 33 1.55 -9.26 -18.67
C GLU A 33 0.81 -10.33 -17.85
N LYS A 34 1.44 -10.91 -16.82
CA LYS A 34 0.77 -11.81 -15.86
C LYS A 34 -0.27 -11.08 -15.01
N LEU A 35 0.00 -9.82 -14.65
CA LEU A 35 -0.91 -8.99 -13.87
C LEU A 35 -2.11 -8.49 -14.68
N LYS A 36 -1.91 -8.20 -15.96
CA LYS A 36 -2.88 -7.56 -16.85
C LYS A 36 -4.27 -8.20 -16.89
N PRO A 37 -4.44 -9.54 -16.95
CA PRO A 37 -5.77 -10.18 -16.95
C PRO A 37 -6.60 -9.86 -15.71
N HIS A 38 -5.94 -9.65 -14.56
CA HIS A 38 -6.57 -9.38 -13.28
C HIS A 38 -6.92 -7.90 -13.05
N LEU A 39 -6.57 -7.02 -14.01
CA LEU A 39 -6.89 -5.60 -13.94
C LEU A 39 -8.19 -5.30 -14.66
N SER A 40 -9.00 -4.40 -14.10
CA SER A 40 -10.10 -3.77 -14.81
C SER A 40 -9.60 -3.10 -16.11
N GLU A 41 -10.40 -3.11 -17.15
CA GLU A 41 -10.02 -2.65 -18.50
C GLU A 41 -9.37 -1.25 -18.49
N GLY A 42 -9.98 -0.29 -17.80
CA GLY A 42 -9.47 1.08 -17.68
C GLY A 42 -8.13 1.22 -16.94
N ASN A 43 -7.64 0.15 -16.28
CA ASN A 43 -6.36 0.14 -15.58
C ASN A 43 -5.23 -0.53 -16.38
N ARG A 44 -5.56 -1.33 -17.40
CA ARG A 44 -4.58 -2.15 -18.14
C ARG A 44 -3.52 -1.31 -18.83
N ASP A 45 -3.93 -0.37 -19.66
CA ASP A 45 -3.01 0.42 -20.46
C ASP A 45 -2.05 1.26 -19.65
N LYS A 46 -2.54 1.93 -18.60
CA LYS A 46 -1.69 2.75 -17.72
C LYS A 46 -0.70 1.89 -16.92
N THR A 47 -1.10 0.69 -16.48
CA THR A 47 -0.20 -0.26 -15.81
C THR A 47 0.90 -0.74 -16.75
N MET A 48 0.56 -1.08 -17.99
CA MET A 48 1.54 -1.54 -18.98
C MET A 48 2.54 -0.44 -19.37
N LYS A 49 2.09 0.83 -19.42
CA LYS A 49 2.93 1.98 -19.76
C LYS A 49 3.80 2.47 -18.59
N ALA A 50 3.38 2.28 -17.35
CA ALA A 50 4.13 2.71 -16.19
C ALA A 50 5.48 1.98 -16.09
N PRO A 51 6.58 2.64 -15.73
CA PRO A 51 7.88 1.97 -15.52
C PRO A 51 7.82 0.91 -14.44
N VAL A 52 7.09 1.19 -13.36
CA VAL A 52 6.92 0.28 -12.22
C VAL A 52 5.46 0.28 -11.80
N CYS A 53 4.92 -0.90 -11.55
CA CYS A 53 3.65 -1.10 -10.86
C CYS A 53 3.95 -1.65 -9.46
N THR A 54 3.36 -1.07 -8.43
CA THR A 54 3.54 -1.57 -7.05
C THR A 54 2.24 -2.20 -6.58
N ILE A 55 2.32 -3.44 -6.14
CA ILE A 55 1.23 -4.12 -5.44
C ILE A 55 1.46 -3.90 -3.95
N VAL A 56 0.45 -3.39 -3.27
CA VAL A 56 0.47 -3.17 -1.83
C VAL A 56 -0.47 -4.18 -1.19
N GLY A 57 0.09 -5.14 -0.51
CA GLY A 57 -0.64 -6.12 0.30
C GLY A 57 -0.41 -5.89 1.78
N TYR A 58 -1.05 -6.69 2.62
CA TYR A 58 -0.75 -6.74 4.04
C TYR A 58 -0.65 -8.19 4.52
N ASP A 59 0.19 -8.38 5.52
CA ASP A 59 0.53 -9.65 6.12
C ASP A 59 -0.29 -9.84 7.40
N LEU A 60 -1.04 -10.93 7.49
CA LEU A 60 -1.82 -11.27 8.68
C LEU A 60 -0.94 -11.84 9.80
N ASP A 61 0.27 -12.29 9.47
CA ASP A 61 1.23 -12.79 10.47
C ASP A 61 2.17 -11.70 11.01
N PHE A 62 1.87 -10.42 10.73
CA PHE A 62 2.67 -9.27 11.17
C PHE A 62 3.01 -9.31 12.66
N TYR A 63 2.11 -9.82 13.49
CA TYR A 63 2.26 -9.87 14.95
C TYR A 63 3.40 -10.78 15.42
N GLN A 64 3.85 -11.70 14.56
CA GLN A 64 5.04 -12.53 14.85
C GLN A 64 6.32 -11.70 14.93
N TYR A 65 6.36 -10.53 14.31
CA TYR A 65 7.52 -9.63 14.30
C TYR A 65 7.49 -8.60 15.43
N LEU A 66 6.41 -8.49 16.18
CA LEU A 66 6.27 -7.50 17.28
C LEU A 66 7.35 -7.63 18.38
N PRO A 67 7.82 -8.81 18.77
CA PRO A 67 8.92 -8.90 19.73
C PRO A 67 10.18 -8.14 19.30
N LYS A 68 10.40 -8.01 17.97
CA LYS A 68 11.51 -7.23 17.39
C LYS A 68 11.12 -5.78 17.14
N LEU A 69 9.91 -5.53 16.62
CA LEU A 69 9.48 -4.21 16.15
C LEU A 69 8.97 -3.33 17.28
N PHE A 70 8.47 -3.94 18.37
CA PHE A 70 7.93 -3.26 19.55
C PHE A 70 8.31 -4.00 20.83
N PRO A 71 9.60 -3.96 21.23
CA PRO A 71 10.14 -4.79 22.32
C PRO A 71 9.77 -4.29 23.73
N HIS A 72 8.99 -3.21 23.85
CA HIS A 72 8.69 -2.58 25.15
C HIS A 72 7.70 -3.38 26.01
N THR A 73 6.96 -4.29 25.42
CA THR A 73 5.98 -5.15 26.07
C THR A 73 5.68 -6.37 25.21
N ASP A 74 5.02 -7.38 25.79
CA ASP A 74 4.54 -8.54 25.02
C ASP A 74 3.32 -8.18 24.15
N ALA A 75 3.57 -7.39 23.09
CA ALA A 75 2.54 -6.98 22.17
C ALA A 75 2.04 -8.12 21.26
N LYS A 76 2.81 -9.21 21.12
CA LYS A 76 2.40 -10.38 20.34
C LYS A 76 1.15 -11.03 20.95
N SER A 77 1.08 -11.18 22.28
CA SER A 77 -0.06 -11.75 23.00
C SER A 77 -1.38 -10.98 22.78
N TRP A 78 -1.31 -9.72 22.35
CA TRP A 78 -2.52 -8.93 22.04
C TRP A 78 -3.31 -9.48 20.86
N PHE A 79 -2.67 -10.26 19.98
CA PHE A 79 -3.20 -10.76 18.72
C PHE A 79 -3.42 -12.26 18.71
N GLU A 80 -2.68 -13.03 19.51
CA GLU A 80 -2.79 -14.48 19.56
C GLU A 80 -4.24 -14.93 19.83
N GLY A 81 -4.75 -15.81 18.96
CA GLY A 81 -6.13 -16.31 19.05
C GLY A 81 -7.22 -15.32 18.70
N LYS A 82 -6.89 -14.14 18.14
CA LYS A 82 -7.85 -13.06 17.84
C LYS A 82 -7.87 -12.70 16.35
N PRO A 83 -8.34 -13.58 15.46
CA PRO A 83 -8.23 -13.41 14.01
C PRO A 83 -8.86 -12.10 13.51
N LYS A 84 -10.01 -11.71 14.04
CA LYS A 84 -10.68 -10.46 13.67
C LYS A 84 -9.82 -9.23 13.99
N LYS A 85 -9.19 -9.19 15.15
CA LYS A 85 -8.29 -8.10 15.55
C LYS A 85 -7.03 -8.06 14.68
N ILE A 86 -6.51 -9.23 14.30
CA ILE A 86 -5.38 -9.34 13.37
C ILE A 86 -5.75 -8.71 12.04
N GLU A 87 -6.88 -9.10 11.46
CA GLU A 87 -7.35 -8.61 10.17
C GLU A 87 -7.59 -7.09 10.19
N GLU A 88 -8.34 -6.60 11.18
CA GLU A 88 -8.63 -5.16 11.35
C GLU A 88 -7.33 -4.34 11.49
N THR A 89 -6.37 -4.83 12.28
CA THR A 89 -5.09 -4.14 12.49
C THR A 89 -4.22 -4.17 11.24
N ALA A 90 -4.12 -5.33 10.59
CA ALA A 90 -3.34 -5.49 9.36
C ALA A 90 -3.90 -4.62 8.23
N PHE A 91 -5.21 -4.65 8.02
CA PHE A 91 -5.89 -3.82 7.02
C PHE A 91 -5.72 -2.33 7.30
N GLY A 92 -6.02 -1.88 8.53
CA GLY A 92 -5.94 -0.46 8.90
C GLY A 92 -4.53 0.10 8.76
N ASN A 93 -3.52 -0.60 9.30
CA ASN A 93 -2.13 -0.15 9.21
C ASN A 93 -1.52 -0.37 7.81
N GLY A 94 -1.90 -1.41 7.10
CA GLY A 94 -1.52 -1.61 5.70
C GLY A 94 -2.06 -0.51 4.80
N THR A 95 -3.33 -0.12 5.01
CA THR A 95 -3.95 1.03 4.33
C THR A 95 -3.23 2.34 4.66
N LEU A 96 -2.76 2.53 5.90
CA LEU A 96 -1.97 3.70 6.29
C LEU A 96 -0.61 3.74 5.59
N GLN A 97 0.06 2.61 5.42
CA GLN A 97 1.36 2.53 4.76
C GLN A 97 1.30 2.76 3.23
N GLY A 98 0.15 2.52 2.60
CA GLY A 98 -0.07 2.86 1.19
C GLY A 98 0.15 4.35 0.88
N PRO A 99 -0.51 5.30 1.57
CA PRO A 99 -0.21 6.74 1.49
C PRO A 99 1.25 7.10 1.76
N TYR A 100 1.95 6.42 2.69
CA TYR A 100 3.38 6.69 2.88
C TYR A 100 4.19 6.39 1.62
N LEU A 101 3.87 5.30 0.90
CA LEU A 101 4.47 5.01 -0.40
C LEU A 101 4.21 6.14 -1.41
N ILE A 102 2.97 6.63 -1.49
CA ILE A 102 2.58 7.70 -2.42
C ILE A 102 3.33 8.99 -2.09
N LEU A 103 3.37 9.40 -0.82
CA LEU A 103 4.05 10.62 -0.38
C LEU A 103 5.56 10.53 -0.59
N ALA A 104 6.18 9.40 -0.25
CA ALA A 104 7.61 9.17 -0.49
C ALA A 104 7.95 9.21 -1.99
N ALA A 105 7.12 8.59 -2.84
CA ALA A 105 7.29 8.64 -4.28
C ALA A 105 7.20 10.08 -4.81
N ARG A 106 6.21 10.86 -4.35
CA ARG A 106 6.08 12.29 -4.72
C ARG A 106 7.28 13.11 -4.25
N ALA A 107 7.80 12.87 -3.07
CA ALA A 107 9.01 13.53 -2.55
C ALA A 107 10.25 13.26 -3.42
N LEU A 108 10.31 12.08 -4.04
CA LEU A 108 11.37 11.69 -4.99
C LEU A 108 11.09 12.13 -6.44
N GLY A 109 10.05 12.93 -6.68
CA GLY A 109 9.69 13.42 -8.02
C GLY A 109 9.01 12.37 -8.90
N LEU A 110 8.46 11.30 -8.32
CA LEU A 110 7.71 10.28 -9.06
C LEU A 110 6.22 10.60 -9.03
N ASP A 111 5.54 10.36 -10.15
CA ASP A 111 4.09 10.39 -10.21
C ASP A 111 3.51 9.05 -9.80
N THR A 112 2.35 9.08 -9.14
CA THR A 112 1.66 7.89 -8.68
C THR A 112 0.20 7.90 -9.15
N GLY A 113 -0.32 6.71 -9.48
CA GLY A 113 -1.71 6.52 -9.86
C GLY A 113 -2.31 5.37 -9.05
N PRO A 114 -2.92 5.62 -7.88
CA PRO A 114 -3.57 4.57 -7.12
C PRO A 114 -4.76 3.98 -7.91
N MET A 115 -4.92 2.67 -7.81
CA MET A 115 -5.94 1.91 -8.50
C MET A 115 -6.57 0.91 -7.54
N SER A 116 -7.90 0.77 -7.61
CA SER A 116 -8.67 -0.23 -6.86
C SER A 116 -9.44 -1.19 -7.79
N GLY A 117 -9.41 -0.95 -9.10
CA GLY A 117 -10.11 -1.76 -10.10
C GLY A 117 -9.26 -2.96 -10.54
N PHE A 118 -9.31 -4.05 -9.79
CA PHE A 118 -8.62 -5.31 -10.08
C PHE A 118 -9.27 -6.48 -9.31
N ASP A 119 -9.00 -7.70 -9.75
CA ASP A 119 -9.35 -8.93 -9.05
C ASP A 119 -8.31 -9.22 -7.95
N ASN A 120 -8.72 -9.04 -6.68
CA ASN A 120 -7.86 -9.26 -5.52
C ASN A 120 -7.32 -10.69 -5.45
N ALA A 121 -8.17 -11.70 -5.68
CA ALA A 121 -7.78 -13.09 -5.59
C ALA A 121 -6.76 -13.47 -6.67
N GLY A 122 -7.01 -13.04 -7.91
CA GLY A 122 -6.09 -13.27 -9.02
C GLY A 122 -4.74 -12.58 -8.83
N VAL A 123 -4.75 -11.32 -8.35
CA VAL A 123 -3.50 -10.60 -8.03
C VAL A 123 -2.75 -11.27 -6.89
N ALA A 124 -3.44 -11.70 -5.83
CA ALA A 124 -2.81 -12.41 -4.71
C ALA A 124 -2.14 -13.72 -5.18
N ALA A 125 -2.83 -14.51 -6.02
CA ALA A 125 -2.32 -15.77 -6.53
C ALA A 125 -1.01 -15.63 -7.34
N ILE A 126 -0.85 -14.53 -8.10
CA ILE A 126 0.37 -14.28 -8.89
C ILE A 126 1.46 -13.54 -8.12
N SER A 127 1.12 -12.95 -6.97
CA SER A 127 2.02 -12.10 -6.17
C SER A 127 2.71 -12.87 -5.05
N SER A 128 2.14 -13.98 -4.61
CA SER A 128 2.68 -14.81 -3.52
C SER A 128 3.59 -15.90 -4.09
N PRO A 129 4.90 -15.86 -3.79
CA PRO A 129 5.81 -16.95 -4.18
C PRO A 129 5.57 -18.24 -3.38
N GLU A 130 4.86 -18.15 -2.24
CA GLU A 130 4.53 -19.28 -1.36
C GLU A 130 3.05 -19.22 -0.95
N PRO A 131 2.34 -20.38 -0.88
CA PRO A 131 0.93 -20.43 -0.49
C PRO A 131 0.65 -20.03 0.97
N THR A 132 1.70 -19.80 1.77
CA THR A 132 1.63 -19.47 3.20
C THR A 132 1.57 -17.97 3.50
N SER A 133 1.81 -17.09 2.53
CA SER A 133 1.63 -15.67 2.76
C SER A 133 0.15 -15.30 2.60
N ASN A 134 -0.54 -15.06 3.72
CA ASN A 134 -1.90 -14.53 3.77
C ASN A 134 -1.95 -13.08 3.27
N LEU A 135 -1.52 -12.83 2.02
CA LEU A 135 -1.66 -11.53 1.37
C LEU A 135 -3.12 -11.37 0.94
N THR A 136 -3.93 -10.74 1.78
CA THR A 136 -5.39 -10.76 1.64
C THR A 136 -5.98 -9.50 1.00
N SER A 137 -5.20 -8.49 0.66
CA SER A 137 -5.74 -7.31 -0.06
C SER A 137 -4.64 -6.53 -0.74
N CYS A 138 -4.88 -6.10 -1.96
CA CYS A 138 -3.90 -5.36 -2.73
C CYS A 138 -4.46 -4.02 -3.20
N VAL A 139 -3.72 -2.95 -2.95
CA VAL A 139 -3.87 -1.69 -3.67
C VAL A 139 -2.73 -1.62 -4.69
N ILE A 140 -3.06 -1.45 -5.96
CA ILE A 140 -2.06 -1.29 -7.01
C ILE A 140 -1.83 0.19 -7.23
N SER A 141 -0.60 0.62 -7.10
CA SER A 141 -0.17 1.97 -7.42
C SER A 141 0.78 1.92 -8.61
N ALA A 142 0.44 2.57 -9.72
CA ALA A 142 1.36 2.73 -10.84
C ALA A 142 2.24 3.95 -10.58
N MET A 143 3.57 3.80 -10.74
CA MET A 143 4.53 4.90 -10.64
C MET A 143 5.05 5.26 -12.01
N ALA A 144 4.89 6.52 -12.41
CA ALA A 144 5.48 7.08 -13.61
C ALA A 144 6.59 8.07 -13.24
N THR A 145 7.58 8.24 -14.10
CA THR A 145 8.56 9.32 -13.92
C THR A 145 7.92 10.67 -14.24
N ALA A 146 8.34 11.73 -13.54
CA ALA A 146 7.79 13.09 -13.54
C ALA A 146 7.66 13.81 -14.91
N ARG A 147 7.99 13.18 -16.02
CA ARG A 147 7.93 13.80 -17.35
C ARG A 147 6.59 13.64 -18.07
N SER A 148 5.59 12.96 -17.51
CA SER A 148 4.33 12.69 -18.21
C SER A 148 3.09 13.37 -17.61
N CYS A 149 3.22 14.12 -16.55
CA CYS A 149 2.08 14.86 -15.98
C CYS A 149 1.95 16.25 -16.62
N SER A 150 1.41 16.32 -17.84
CA SER A 150 1.12 17.58 -18.53
C SER A 150 -0.20 18.24 -18.12
N ARG A 151 -0.96 17.67 -17.19
CA ARG A 151 -2.16 18.29 -16.62
C ARG A 151 -2.30 17.88 -15.16
N ALA A 152 -1.94 18.79 -14.25
CA ALA A 152 -2.54 18.78 -12.93
C ALA A 152 -4.05 18.81 -13.10
N CYS A 153 -4.75 17.77 -12.68
CA CYS A 153 -6.18 17.87 -12.48
C CYS A 153 -6.39 19.08 -11.55
N PRO A 154 -7.16 20.12 -11.92
CA PRO A 154 -7.39 21.23 -11.02
C PRO A 154 -7.95 20.61 -9.74
N ALA A 155 -7.25 20.80 -8.62
CA ALA A 155 -7.79 20.46 -7.32
C ALA A 155 -9.13 21.18 -7.26
N SER A 156 -10.22 20.40 -7.14
CA SER A 156 -11.53 21.00 -6.95
C SER A 156 -11.45 21.77 -5.64
N THR A 157 -11.27 23.08 -5.76
CA THR A 157 -11.33 24.01 -4.66
C THR A 157 -12.73 23.95 -4.11
N SER A 158 -12.96 23.15 -3.12
CA SER A 158 -13.91 23.46 -2.03
C SER A 158 -14.16 22.24 -1.14
N THR A 159 -13.26 21.97 -0.25
CA THR A 159 -13.75 21.51 1.05
C THR A 159 -13.35 22.56 2.06
N ARG A 160 -14.19 23.57 2.19
CA ARG A 160 -14.12 24.52 3.27
C ARG A 160 -14.40 23.74 4.55
N TRP A 161 -13.35 23.31 5.21
CA TRP A 161 -13.45 22.77 6.57
C TRP A 161 -14.04 23.87 7.45
N ARG A 162 -15.37 23.83 7.68
CA ARG A 162 -15.98 24.64 8.74
C ARG A 162 -15.48 24.05 10.05
N ARG A 163 -14.63 24.81 10.75
CA ARG A 163 -14.37 24.56 12.16
C ARG A 163 -15.72 24.68 12.88
N SER A 164 -16.30 23.56 13.25
CA SER A 164 -17.40 23.54 14.20
C SER A 164 -16.81 23.92 15.56
N SER A 165 -17.05 25.13 15.98
CA SER A 165 -16.71 25.63 17.31
C SER A 165 -17.72 25.08 18.35
N LYS A 166 -17.79 23.75 18.47
CA LYS A 166 -18.44 23.19 19.66
C LYS A 166 -17.35 22.90 20.67
N LYS A 167 -17.27 23.73 21.69
CA LYS A 167 -16.57 23.43 22.94
C LYS A 167 -17.20 22.16 23.49
N LEU A 168 -16.35 21.17 23.72
CA LEU A 168 -16.71 19.99 24.51
C LEU A 168 -16.91 20.43 25.96
N PRO A 169 -17.87 19.84 26.68
CA PRO A 169 -18.17 20.16 28.07
C PRO A 169 -17.00 19.82 29.00
#